data_a4429499e0c220a032446ddcc6b68c17
#
_entry.id   a4429499e0c220a032446ddcc6b68c17
#
_cell.length_a   1.000
_cell.length_b   1.000
_cell.length_c   1.000
_cell.angle_alpha   90.00
_cell.angle_beta   90.00
_cell.angle_gamma   90.00
#
_symmetry.space_group_name_H-M   'P 1'
#
loop_
_entity.id
_entity.type
_entity.pdbx_description
1 polymer ?
#
loop_
_entity_poly.entity_id
_entity_poly.type
_entity_poly.pdbx_seq_one_letter_code
_entity_poly.pdbx_strand_id
1 'polypeptide(L)' 'MRRADRLFQLIQLLRARRTRTGQQLADELGISKRTLYRDIADLQGSGVPIRGEAGVGYQLDKRFELPPLT' A
#
# COMPACT_ATOMS: atom_id res chain seq x y z
N MET A 1 -6.11 -14.58 -4.55
CA MET A 1 -5.06 -14.07 -3.66
C MET A 1 -5.63 -13.87 -2.27
N ARG A 2 -4.97 -14.37 -1.25
CA ARG A 2 -5.42 -14.18 0.12
C ARG A 2 -5.20 -12.73 0.55
N ARG A 3 -6.03 -12.26 1.47
CA ARG A 3 -5.96 -10.88 1.95
C ARG A 3 -4.58 -10.54 2.51
N ALA A 4 -4.00 -11.43 3.33
CA ALA A 4 -2.70 -11.20 3.92
C ALA A 4 -1.60 -11.06 2.85
N ASP A 5 -1.64 -11.89 1.82
CA ASP A 5 -0.70 -11.81 0.71
C ASP A 5 -0.87 -10.51 -0.06
N ARG A 6 -2.12 -10.07 -0.26
CA ARG A 6 -2.41 -8.82 -0.94
C ARG A 6 -1.90 -7.62 -0.14
N LEU A 7 -2.13 -7.61 1.16
CA LEU A 7 -1.65 -6.52 2.02
C LEU A 7 -0.13 -6.46 2.02
N PHE A 8 0.53 -7.61 2.05
CA PHE A 8 1.99 -7.67 1.98
C PHE A 8 2.49 -7.11 0.65
N GLN A 9 1.88 -7.51 -0.46
CA GLN A 9 2.25 -6.99 -1.78
C GLN A 9 2.02 -5.48 -1.87
N LEU A 10 0.93 -4.99 -1.29
CA LEU A 10 0.65 -3.56 -1.27
C LEU A 10 1.76 -2.80 -0.54
N ILE A 11 2.20 -3.30 0.61
CA ILE A 11 3.31 -2.69 1.35
C ILE A 11 4.58 -2.67 0.49
N GLN A 12 4.88 -3.76 -0.21
CA GLN A 12 6.06 -3.82 -1.08
C GLN A 12 6.00 -2.79 -2.21
N LEU A 13 4.82 -2.60 -2.80
CA LEU A 13 4.64 -1.58 -3.83
C LEU A 13 4.81 -0.17 -3.26
N LEU A 14 4.32 0.07 -2.04
CA LEU A 14 4.43 1.37 -1.39
C LEU A 14 5.85 1.68 -0.92
N ARG A 15 6.69 0.68 -0.74
CA ARG A 15 8.10 0.86 -0.38
C ARG A 15 8.95 1.36 -1.54
N ALA A 16 8.49 1.18 -2.74
CA ALA A 16 9.21 1.67 -3.91
C ALA A 16 9.33 3.20 -3.82
N ARG A 17 10.45 3.74 -4.28
CA ARG A 17 10.71 5.18 -4.23
C ARG A 17 9.79 6.00 -5.11
N ARG A 18 8.94 5.34 -5.84
CA ARG A 18 8.05 5.92 -6.82
C ARG A 18 6.65 6.03 -6.26
N THR A 19 6.08 7.23 -6.33
CA THR A 19 4.69 7.45 -5.93
C THR A 19 3.77 6.78 -6.96
N ARG A 20 2.77 6.05 -6.47
CA ARG A 20 1.79 5.39 -7.31
C ARG A 20 0.39 5.82 -6.93
N THR A 21 -0.43 6.11 -7.94
CA THR A 21 -1.83 6.45 -7.69
C THR A 21 -2.61 5.24 -7.21
N GLY A 22 -3.78 5.48 -6.61
CA GLY A 22 -4.66 4.39 -6.22
C GLY A 22 -5.04 3.50 -7.40
N GLN A 23 -5.26 4.11 -8.57
CA GLN A 23 -5.58 3.34 -9.77
C GLN A 23 -4.43 2.41 -10.18
N GLN A 24 -3.21 2.94 -10.16
CA GLN A 24 -2.03 2.13 -10.49
C GLN A 24 -1.86 0.96 -9.53
N LEU A 25 -2.02 1.21 -8.24
CA LEU A 25 -1.91 0.16 -7.22
C LEU A 25 -3.01 -0.89 -7.41
N ALA A 26 -4.24 -0.45 -7.63
CA ALA A 26 -5.36 -1.36 -7.84
C ALA A 26 -5.14 -2.24 -9.07
N ASP A 27 -4.66 -1.63 -10.17
CA ASP A 27 -4.38 -2.36 -11.40
C ASP A 27 -3.28 -3.40 -11.19
N GLU A 28 -2.21 -3.05 -10.51
CA GLU A 28 -1.11 -3.99 -10.25
C GLU A 28 -1.55 -5.15 -9.36
N LEU A 29 -2.43 -4.90 -8.40
CA LEU A 29 -2.93 -5.93 -7.50
C LEU A 29 -4.13 -6.69 -8.07
N GLY A 30 -4.70 -6.23 -9.18
CA GLY A 30 -5.86 -6.86 -9.78
C GLY A 30 -7.12 -6.72 -8.93
N ILE A 31 -7.28 -5.60 -8.23
CA ILE A 31 -8.44 -5.34 -7.37
C ILE A 31 -9.09 -4.01 -7.75
N SER A 32 -10.30 -3.77 -7.23
CA SER A 32 -10.98 -2.50 -7.43
C SER A 32 -10.34 -1.40 -6.58
N LYS A 33 -10.53 -0.14 -6.98
CA LYS A 33 -10.09 0.98 -6.17
C LYS A 33 -10.74 0.99 -4.79
N ARG A 34 -11.99 0.60 -4.72
CA ARG A 34 -12.70 0.52 -3.44
C ARG A 34 -11.99 -0.43 -2.48
N THR A 35 -11.64 -1.63 -2.96
CA THR A 35 -10.90 -2.60 -2.16
C THR A 35 -9.53 -2.06 -1.77
N LEU A 36 -8.85 -1.40 -2.70
CA LEU A 36 -7.55 -0.80 -2.44
C LEU A 36 -7.62 0.24 -1.32
N TYR A 37 -8.56 1.18 -1.38
CA TYR A 37 -8.68 2.23 -0.37
C TYR A 37 -9.02 1.64 0.99
N ARG A 38 -9.82 0.60 1.02
CA ARG A 38 -10.14 -0.11 2.25
C ARG A 38 -8.89 -0.76 2.83
N ASP A 39 -8.09 -1.40 2.00
CA ASP A 39 -6.83 -2.02 2.44
C ASP A 39 -5.86 -0.98 2.97
N ILE A 40 -5.75 0.17 2.29
CA ILE A 40 -4.90 1.28 2.77
C ILE A 40 -5.37 1.76 4.14
N ALA A 41 -6.68 1.95 4.31
CA ALA A 41 -7.23 2.38 5.60
C ALA A 41 -6.95 1.35 6.70
N ASP A 42 -7.09 0.08 6.39
CA ASP A 42 -6.80 -1.00 7.34
C ASP A 42 -5.33 -0.99 7.76
N LEU A 43 -4.42 -0.81 6.80
CA LEU A 43 -2.98 -0.74 7.11
C LEU A 43 -2.66 0.49 7.95
N GLN A 44 -3.24 1.65 7.61
CA GLN A 44 -3.05 2.86 8.39
C GLN A 44 -3.57 2.69 9.81
N GLY A 45 -4.70 2.05 9.97
CA GLY A 45 -5.27 1.74 11.28
C GLY A 45 -4.40 0.81 12.10
N SER A 46 -3.58 -0.01 11.45
CA SER A 46 -2.63 -0.91 12.11
C SER A 46 -1.27 -0.25 12.39
N GLY A 47 -1.11 1.03 12.06
CA GLY A 47 0.11 1.76 12.34
C GLY A 47 1.09 1.85 11.18
N VAL A 48 0.71 1.39 9.99
CA VAL A 48 1.57 1.51 8.80
C VAL A 48 1.48 2.95 8.29
N PRO A 49 2.59 3.70 8.24
CA PRO A 49 2.56 5.12 7.88
C PRO A 49 2.51 5.31 6.37
N ILE A 50 1.33 5.19 5.82
CA ILE A 50 1.09 5.43 4.40
C ILE A 50 0.72 6.89 4.21
N ARG A 51 1.43 7.57 3.29
CA ARG A 51 1.19 8.96 2.94
C ARG A 51 0.59 9.07 1.56
N GLY A 52 -0.20 10.11 1.35
CA GLY A 52 -0.69 10.44 0.03
C GLY A 52 -2.18 10.60 -0.05
N GLU A 53 -2.62 10.86 -1.25
CA GLU A 53 -4.02 11.09 -1.60
C GLU A 53 -4.35 10.35 -2.88
N ALA A 54 -5.63 10.04 -3.04
CA ALA A 54 -6.12 9.22 -4.14
C ALA A 54 -5.68 9.71 -5.54
N GLY A 55 -5.75 11.01 -5.77
CA GLY A 55 -5.42 11.58 -7.09
C GLY A 55 -3.95 11.92 -7.30
N VAL A 56 -3.18 12.00 -6.21
CA VAL A 56 -1.77 12.38 -6.26
C VAL A 56 -0.87 11.15 -6.23
N GLY A 57 -1.21 10.20 -5.39
CA GLY A 57 -0.47 8.97 -5.24
C GLY A 57 -0.15 8.66 -3.80
N TYR A 58 0.29 7.44 -3.58
CA TYR A 58 0.59 6.91 -2.25
C TYR A 58 2.04 6.48 -2.15
N GLN A 59 2.58 6.59 -0.96
CA GLN A 59 3.94 6.19 -0.67
C GLN A 59 4.06 5.85 0.81
N LEU A 60 4.92 4.89 1.13
CA LEU A 60 5.23 4.58 2.51
C LEU A 60 6.19 5.62 3.07
N ASP A 61 5.99 6.03 4.33
CA ASP A 61 6.91 6.96 4.98
C ASP A 61 8.31 6.35 5.02
N LYS A 62 9.32 7.17 4.71
CA LYS A 62 10.72 6.73 4.66
C LYS A 62 11.22 6.18 5.98
N ARG A 63 10.58 6.58 7.09
CA ARG A 63 10.98 6.14 8.43
C ARG A 63 10.51 4.74 8.75
N PHE A 64 9.60 4.20 7.95
CA PHE A 64 9.06 2.88 8.20
C PHE A 64 10.01 1.83 7.64
N GLU A 65 10.57 1.03 8.53
CA GLU A 65 11.41 -0.09 8.15
C GLU A 65 10.75 -1.38 8.59
N LEU A 66 10.54 -2.28 7.63
CA LEU A 66 10.13 -3.62 7.98
C LEU A 66 11.32 -4.35 8.57
N PRO A 67 11.13 -5.10 9.69
CA PRO A 67 12.22 -5.88 10.22
C PRO A 67 12.71 -6.86 9.17
N PRO A 68 14.03 -7.09 9.09
CA PRO A 68 14.56 -8.02 8.12
C PRO A 68 14.00 -9.42 8.39
N LEU A 69 13.62 -10.10 7.33
CA LEU A 69 13.23 -11.49 7.41
C LEU A 69 14.50 -12.32 7.56
N THR A 70 14.71 -12.83 8.72
CA THR A 70 15.84 -13.74 8.98
C THR A 70 15.36 -15.16 9.01
#